data_4c8ddc7f57cac6d8e7667f8fac05117b
#
_entry.id   4c8ddc7f57cac6d8e7667f8fac05117b
#
_cell.length_a   1.000
_cell.length_b   1.000
_cell.length_c   1.000
_cell.angle_alpha   90.00
_cell.angle_beta   90.00
_cell.angle_gamma   90.00
#
_symmetry.space_group_name_H-M   'P 1'
#
loop_
_entity.id
_entity.type
_entity.pdbx_description
1 polymer ?
#
loop_
_entity_poly.entity_id
_entity_poly.type
_entity_poly.pdbx_seq_one_letter_code
_entity_poly.pdbx_strand_id
1 'polypeptide(L)'
;MEMQASRTLAVTQQQAWEALNDPEVLKLCIPGCDKVEASGENQYAVAMALKIGPVSAKFAGKITLADIVPPESYTIAFDGSGGVAGFGKGTAQVRLEPLPADASGLPLCELHYTVHATVGGKIAQLGQRLIDGAAKTMAEDFFKRFDNEMQRRYPREVADEETQDTVMSHAPTQPIALPTDSQASGGMPVWGWIAIGAAVLAVVAWLMR
;
A
#
# COMPACT_ATOMS: atom_id res chain seq x y z
N MET A 1 16.46 -17.30 -8.63
CA MET A 1 16.29 -16.57 -7.36
C MET A 1 15.01 -17.01 -6.70
N GLU A 2 15.07 -17.33 -5.43
CA GLU A 2 13.90 -17.65 -4.62
C GLU A 2 13.97 -16.85 -3.33
N MET A 3 12.83 -16.30 -2.89
CA MET A 3 12.73 -15.52 -1.67
C MET A 3 11.37 -15.79 -1.03
N GLN A 4 11.40 -16.07 0.27
CA GLN A 4 10.19 -16.24 1.07
C GLN A 4 10.35 -15.45 2.37
N ALA A 5 9.33 -14.70 2.75
CA ALA A 5 9.29 -13.99 4.01
C ALA A 5 7.85 -13.69 4.44
N SER A 6 7.70 -13.26 5.69
CA SER A 6 6.46 -12.70 6.21
C SER A 6 6.70 -11.34 6.86
N ARG A 7 5.61 -10.56 6.98
CA ARG A 7 5.61 -9.23 7.56
C ARG A 7 4.30 -8.93 8.28
N THR A 8 4.39 -8.54 9.54
CA THR A 8 3.23 -8.01 10.26
C THR A 8 2.98 -6.57 9.82
N LEU A 9 1.75 -6.30 9.44
CA LEU A 9 1.25 -4.98 9.03
C LEU A 9 0.28 -4.47 10.11
N ALA A 10 0.40 -3.19 10.42
CA ALA A 10 -0.37 -2.53 11.48
C ALA A 10 -1.70 -1.96 10.94
N VAL A 11 -2.45 -2.80 10.23
CA VAL A 11 -3.75 -2.51 9.60
C VAL A 11 -4.58 -3.78 9.51
N THR A 12 -5.86 -3.65 9.18
CA THR A 12 -6.72 -4.83 8.89
C THR A 12 -6.30 -5.53 7.60
N GLN A 13 -6.66 -6.80 7.46
CA GLN A 13 -6.47 -7.55 6.22
C GLN A 13 -7.10 -6.83 5.01
N GLN A 14 -8.30 -6.28 5.16
CA GLN A 14 -8.99 -5.54 4.11
C GLN A 14 -8.24 -4.27 3.70
N GLN A 15 -7.76 -3.49 4.66
CA GLN A 15 -6.96 -2.28 4.40
C GLN A 15 -5.64 -2.61 3.68
N ALA A 16 -4.95 -3.68 4.12
CA ALA A 16 -3.75 -4.16 3.45
C ALA A 16 -4.03 -4.59 2.01
N TRP A 17 -5.13 -5.33 1.80
CA TRP A 17 -5.56 -5.78 0.48
C TRP A 17 -5.81 -4.61 -0.48
N GLU A 18 -6.62 -3.64 -0.06
CA GLU A 18 -6.95 -2.47 -0.86
C GLU A 18 -5.70 -1.68 -1.25
N ALA A 19 -4.81 -1.46 -0.30
CA ALA A 19 -3.58 -0.72 -0.53
C ALA A 19 -2.59 -1.46 -1.45
N LEU A 20 -2.46 -2.78 -1.33
CA LEU A 20 -1.59 -3.60 -2.19
C LEU A 20 -2.12 -3.74 -3.62
N ASN A 21 -3.39 -3.42 -3.86
CA ASN A 21 -4.01 -3.42 -5.18
C ASN A 21 -4.26 -1.99 -5.73
N ASP A 22 -3.81 -0.94 -5.01
CA ASP A 22 -3.91 0.45 -5.44
C ASP A 22 -2.63 0.88 -6.19
N PRO A 23 -2.69 1.18 -7.52
CA PRO A 23 -1.53 1.59 -8.30
C PRO A 23 -0.82 2.83 -7.75
N GLU A 24 -1.53 3.78 -7.14
CA GLU A 24 -0.94 4.97 -6.56
C GLU A 24 -0.12 4.63 -5.31
N VAL A 25 -0.61 3.72 -4.45
CA VAL A 25 0.15 3.21 -3.31
C VAL A 25 1.39 2.46 -3.78
N LEU A 26 1.24 1.57 -4.75
CA LEU A 26 2.35 0.80 -5.29
C LEU A 26 3.43 1.71 -5.87
N LYS A 27 3.04 2.74 -6.63
CA LYS A 27 3.96 3.72 -7.18
C LYS A 27 4.75 4.48 -6.11
N LEU A 28 4.11 4.83 -4.98
CA LEU A 28 4.76 5.51 -3.86
C LEU A 28 5.72 4.57 -3.11
N CYS A 29 5.34 3.30 -2.95
CA CYS A 29 6.04 2.35 -2.10
C CYS A 29 7.17 1.62 -2.82
N ILE A 30 7.06 1.33 -4.12
CA ILE A 30 8.10 0.64 -4.88
C ILE A 30 9.31 1.55 -5.07
N PRO A 31 10.52 1.17 -4.58
CA PRO A 31 11.71 1.98 -4.73
C PRO A 31 12.08 2.22 -6.20
N GLY A 32 12.31 3.48 -6.55
CA GLY A 32 12.68 3.87 -7.92
C GLY A 32 11.57 3.72 -8.95
N CYS A 33 10.32 3.54 -8.52
CA CYS A 33 9.18 3.43 -9.41
C CYS A 33 8.85 4.79 -10.05
N ASP A 34 8.86 4.82 -11.38
CA ASP A 34 8.42 5.99 -12.16
C ASP A 34 6.93 5.87 -12.54
N LYS A 35 6.42 4.62 -12.70
CA LYS A 35 5.11 4.38 -13.27
C LYS A 35 4.53 3.04 -12.80
N VAL A 36 3.26 3.06 -12.40
CA VAL A 36 2.35 1.89 -12.28
C VAL A 36 1.02 2.30 -12.87
N GLU A 37 0.62 1.71 -13.99
CA GLU A 37 -0.63 2.05 -14.66
C GLU A 37 -1.37 0.77 -15.06
N ALA A 38 -2.68 0.76 -14.87
CA ALA A 38 -3.52 -0.33 -15.38
C ALA A 38 -3.41 -0.41 -16.91
N SER A 39 -3.13 -1.60 -17.44
CA SER A 39 -2.98 -1.87 -18.88
C SER A 39 -3.98 -2.90 -19.40
N GLY A 40 -4.87 -3.38 -18.55
CA GLY A 40 -5.91 -4.36 -18.84
C GLY A 40 -6.52 -4.85 -17.55
N GLU A 41 -7.45 -5.79 -17.64
CA GLU A 41 -8.03 -6.45 -16.48
C GLU A 41 -6.93 -7.22 -15.72
N ASN A 42 -6.74 -6.90 -14.43
CA ASN A 42 -5.71 -7.47 -13.57
C ASN A 42 -4.27 -7.35 -14.14
N GLN A 43 -4.01 -6.33 -14.96
CA GLN A 43 -2.72 -6.11 -15.60
C GLN A 43 -2.23 -4.68 -15.38
N TYR A 44 -0.93 -4.56 -15.11
CA TYR A 44 -0.29 -3.28 -14.88
C TYR A 44 0.98 -3.15 -15.70
N ALA A 45 1.17 -2.00 -16.33
CA ALA A 45 2.44 -1.59 -16.91
C ALA A 45 3.26 -0.86 -15.84
N VAL A 46 4.50 -1.31 -15.62
CA VAL A 46 5.39 -0.78 -14.59
C VAL A 46 6.68 -0.30 -15.23
N ALA A 47 7.16 0.86 -14.82
CA ALA A 47 8.47 1.36 -15.14
C ALA A 47 9.20 1.80 -13.88
N MET A 48 10.47 1.39 -13.73
CA MET A 48 11.27 1.68 -12.56
C MET A 48 12.75 1.81 -12.88
N ALA A 49 13.46 2.63 -12.13
CA ALA A 49 14.91 2.74 -12.16
C ALA A 49 15.52 1.85 -11.09
N LEU A 50 16.38 0.91 -11.48
CA LEU A 50 17.07 0.00 -10.59
C LEU A 50 18.58 0.24 -10.62
N LYS A 51 19.19 0.15 -9.43
CA LYS A 51 20.65 0.13 -9.28
C LYS A 51 21.05 -1.09 -8.47
N ILE A 52 21.77 -2.01 -9.09
CA ILE A 52 22.30 -3.23 -8.47
C ILE A 52 23.81 -3.24 -8.64
N GLY A 53 24.54 -2.95 -7.57
CA GLY A 53 26.00 -2.77 -7.62
C GLY A 53 26.40 -1.70 -8.66
N PRO A 54 27.26 -2.02 -9.64
CA PRO A 54 27.69 -1.08 -10.68
C PRO A 54 26.67 -0.92 -11.83
N VAL A 55 25.62 -1.76 -11.89
CA VAL A 55 24.62 -1.72 -12.98
C VAL A 55 23.47 -0.83 -12.55
N SER A 56 23.21 0.23 -13.32
CA SER A 56 22.05 1.11 -13.20
C SER A 56 21.30 1.13 -14.52
N ALA A 57 19.99 0.88 -14.49
CA ALA A 57 19.16 0.87 -15.69
C ALA A 57 17.69 1.16 -15.35
N LYS A 58 16.97 1.65 -16.37
CA LYS A 58 15.51 1.71 -16.34
C LYS A 58 14.95 0.39 -16.84
N PHE A 59 14.02 -0.14 -16.10
CA PHE A 59 13.26 -1.35 -16.44
C PHE A 59 11.84 -0.96 -16.76
N ALA A 60 11.29 -1.56 -17.79
CA ALA A 60 9.88 -1.51 -18.11
C ALA A 60 9.35 -2.94 -18.19
N GLY A 61 8.16 -3.17 -17.66
CA GLY A 61 7.61 -4.51 -17.61
C GLY A 61 6.11 -4.51 -17.40
N LYS A 62 5.59 -5.73 -17.33
CA LYS A 62 4.19 -6.02 -17.12
C LYS A 62 4.03 -6.88 -15.87
N ILE A 63 3.00 -6.58 -15.12
CA ILE A 63 2.51 -7.37 -14.01
C ILE A 63 1.13 -7.88 -14.38
N THR A 64 0.84 -9.16 -14.09
CA THR A 64 -0.48 -9.76 -14.23
C THR A 64 -0.84 -10.42 -12.90
N LEU A 65 -2.02 -10.11 -12.38
CA LEU A 65 -2.56 -10.78 -11.20
C LEU A 65 -3.41 -11.97 -11.63
N ALA A 66 -3.28 -13.09 -10.94
CA ALA A 66 -4.01 -14.32 -11.13
C ALA A 66 -4.41 -14.93 -9.79
N ASP A 67 -5.28 -15.93 -9.81
CA ASP A 67 -5.73 -16.68 -8.61
C ASP A 67 -6.19 -15.75 -7.48
N ILE A 68 -6.92 -14.70 -7.85
CA ILE A 68 -7.29 -13.63 -6.92
C ILE A 68 -8.44 -14.10 -6.02
N VAL A 69 -8.19 -14.16 -4.72
CA VAL A 69 -9.16 -14.50 -3.66
C VAL A 69 -9.22 -13.36 -2.65
N PRO A 70 -10.08 -12.36 -2.86
CA PRO A 70 -10.16 -11.21 -1.96
C PRO A 70 -10.75 -11.58 -0.58
N PRO A 71 -10.23 -11.03 0.51
CA PRO A 71 -9.00 -10.25 0.68
C PRO A 71 -7.80 -11.13 1.11
N GLU A 72 -7.77 -12.40 0.72
CA GLU A 72 -6.86 -13.41 1.29
C GLU A 72 -5.56 -13.56 0.49
N SER A 73 -5.64 -13.71 -0.85
CA SER A 73 -4.45 -14.07 -1.64
C SER A 73 -4.57 -13.74 -3.12
N TYR A 74 -3.42 -13.63 -3.76
CA TYR A 74 -3.28 -13.57 -5.22
C TYR A 74 -1.88 -14.01 -5.66
N THR A 75 -1.77 -14.35 -6.93
CA THR A 75 -0.51 -14.64 -7.62
C THR A 75 -0.16 -13.47 -8.54
N ILE A 76 1.09 -13.04 -8.50
CA ILE A 76 1.67 -12.03 -9.39
C ILE A 76 2.54 -12.75 -10.41
N ALA A 77 2.28 -12.60 -11.70
CA ALA A 77 3.24 -12.91 -12.75
C ALA A 77 3.86 -11.61 -13.24
N PHE A 78 5.18 -11.55 -13.35
CA PHE A 78 5.89 -10.37 -13.79
C PHE A 78 6.93 -10.69 -14.86
N ASP A 79 7.08 -9.78 -15.83
CA ASP A 79 8.10 -9.81 -16.88
C ASP A 79 8.57 -8.38 -17.15
N GLY A 80 9.86 -8.14 -17.02
CA GLY A 80 10.44 -6.82 -17.18
C GLY A 80 11.81 -6.86 -17.89
N SER A 81 12.07 -5.84 -18.68
CA SER A 81 13.31 -5.69 -19.44
C SER A 81 13.95 -4.33 -19.19
N GLY A 82 15.26 -4.33 -18.98
CA GLY A 82 16.14 -3.16 -18.90
C GLY A 82 17.07 -3.04 -20.11
N GLY A 83 16.67 -3.59 -21.26
CA GLY A 83 17.46 -3.57 -22.49
C GLY A 83 18.82 -4.25 -22.33
N VAL A 84 19.90 -3.50 -22.53
CA VAL A 84 21.27 -4.03 -22.42
C VAL A 84 21.67 -4.45 -20.99
N ALA A 85 20.94 -3.99 -19.97
CA ALA A 85 21.17 -4.38 -18.59
C ALA A 85 20.65 -5.80 -18.29
N GLY A 86 19.63 -6.24 -19.02
CA GLY A 86 19.08 -7.58 -18.89
C GLY A 86 17.57 -7.59 -18.67
N PHE A 87 17.09 -8.69 -18.14
CA PHE A 87 15.65 -8.91 -17.87
C PHE A 87 15.46 -9.63 -16.54
N GLY A 88 14.24 -9.51 -16.01
CA GLY A 88 13.76 -10.29 -14.86
C GLY A 88 12.33 -10.73 -15.10
N LYS A 89 12.04 -12.00 -14.87
CA LYS A 89 10.70 -12.57 -14.96
C LYS A 89 10.46 -13.61 -13.87
N GLY A 90 9.21 -13.77 -13.49
CA GLY A 90 8.88 -14.74 -12.45
C GLY A 90 7.45 -14.65 -11.97
N THR A 91 7.25 -15.26 -10.82
CA THR A 91 5.97 -15.24 -10.11
C THR A 91 6.20 -14.91 -8.64
N ALA A 92 5.20 -14.30 -8.02
CA ALA A 92 5.13 -14.14 -6.58
C ALA A 92 3.74 -14.53 -6.09
N GLN A 93 3.68 -15.27 -5.00
CA GLN A 93 2.44 -15.55 -4.29
C GLN A 93 2.36 -14.62 -3.08
N VAL A 94 1.22 -14.00 -2.88
CA VAL A 94 0.94 -13.12 -1.74
C VAL A 94 -0.26 -13.67 -1.00
N ARG A 95 -0.15 -13.76 0.33
CA ARG A 95 -1.23 -14.17 1.22
C ARG A 95 -1.30 -13.24 2.41
N LEU A 96 -2.50 -12.85 2.77
CA LEU A 96 -2.81 -12.02 3.92
C LEU A 96 -3.61 -12.82 4.94
N GLU A 97 -3.20 -12.80 6.18
CA GLU A 97 -3.89 -13.45 7.29
C GLU A 97 -4.22 -12.42 8.37
N PRO A 98 -5.48 -12.35 8.84
CA PRO A 98 -5.80 -11.47 9.95
C PRO A 98 -5.15 -12.00 11.23
N LEU A 99 -4.54 -11.12 12.01
CA LEU A 99 -4.00 -11.45 13.33
C LEU A 99 -4.93 -10.90 14.43
N PRO A 100 -4.86 -11.47 15.65
CA PRO A 100 -5.45 -10.83 16.81
C PRO A 100 -4.94 -9.39 16.96
N ALA A 101 -5.80 -8.51 17.45
CA ALA A 101 -5.41 -7.14 17.73
C ALA A 101 -4.21 -7.10 18.71
N ASP A 102 -3.40 -6.05 18.61
CA ASP A 102 -2.29 -5.83 19.54
C ASP A 102 -2.78 -5.50 20.97
N ALA A 103 -1.85 -5.30 21.89
CA ALA A 103 -2.18 -5.00 23.30
C ALA A 103 -3.00 -3.70 23.48
N SER A 104 -2.98 -2.81 22.47
CA SER A 104 -3.77 -1.58 22.43
C SER A 104 -5.11 -1.75 21.71
N GLY A 105 -5.48 -2.98 21.32
CA GLY A 105 -6.72 -3.28 20.59
C GLY A 105 -6.67 -2.88 19.10
N LEU A 106 -5.50 -2.54 18.58
CA LEU A 106 -5.34 -2.12 17.18
C LEU A 106 -5.22 -3.32 16.24
N PRO A 107 -5.83 -3.26 15.04
CA PRO A 107 -5.84 -4.38 14.11
C PRO A 107 -4.45 -4.68 13.53
N LEU A 108 -4.19 -5.96 13.36
CA LEU A 108 -2.96 -6.48 12.73
C LEU A 108 -3.32 -7.46 11.61
N CYS A 109 -2.44 -7.53 10.62
CA CYS A 109 -2.49 -8.49 9.54
C CYS A 109 -1.08 -9.02 9.25
N GLU A 110 -0.93 -10.30 8.97
CA GLU A 110 0.33 -10.86 8.51
C GLU A 110 0.29 -11.07 7.00
N LEU A 111 1.29 -10.51 6.33
CA LEU A 111 1.54 -10.71 4.91
C LEU A 111 2.63 -11.75 4.74
N HIS A 112 2.33 -12.82 4.01
CA HIS A 112 3.29 -13.82 3.56
C HIS A 112 3.53 -13.66 2.07
N TYR A 113 4.77 -13.78 1.62
CA TYR A 113 5.07 -13.82 0.20
C TYR A 113 6.17 -14.80 -0.15
N THR A 114 6.03 -15.41 -1.32
CA THR A 114 7.04 -16.30 -1.92
C THR A 114 7.27 -15.85 -3.35
N VAL A 115 8.53 -15.63 -3.72
CA VAL A 115 8.94 -15.14 -5.05
C VAL A 115 9.85 -16.16 -5.71
N HIS A 116 9.54 -16.52 -6.96
CA HIS A 116 10.38 -17.29 -7.84
C HIS A 116 10.72 -16.42 -9.06
N ALA A 117 11.99 -16.12 -9.27
CA ALA A 117 12.41 -15.24 -10.36
C ALA A 117 13.64 -15.76 -11.10
N THR A 118 13.65 -15.52 -12.40
CA THR A 118 14.79 -15.72 -13.30
C THR A 118 15.28 -14.35 -13.76
N VAL A 119 16.59 -14.15 -13.65
CA VAL A 119 17.27 -12.91 -14.05
C VAL A 119 18.30 -13.25 -15.14
N GLY A 120 18.36 -12.45 -16.17
CA GLY A 120 19.29 -12.63 -17.30
C GLY A 120 19.99 -11.34 -17.71
N GLY A 121 20.97 -11.46 -18.61
CA GLY A 121 21.77 -10.33 -19.11
C GLY A 121 22.89 -9.90 -18.19
N LYS A 122 23.31 -8.63 -18.27
CA LYS A 122 24.45 -8.11 -17.46
C LYS A 122 24.18 -8.18 -15.96
N ILE A 123 22.93 -8.04 -15.52
CA ILE A 123 22.56 -8.17 -14.11
C ILE A 123 22.88 -9.57 -13.61
N ALA A 124 22.60 -10.63 -14.38
CA ALA A 124 22.88 -12.00 -13.98
C ALA A 124 24.40 -12.23 -13.77
N GLN A 125 25.26 -11.50 -14.48
CA GLN A 125 26.72 -11.57 -14.36
C GLN A 125 27.25 -11.01 -13.02
N LEU A 126 26.43 -10.23 -12.29
CA LEU A 126 26.79 -9.74 -10.96
C LEU A 126 26.85 -10.86 -9.90
N GLY A 127 26.27 -12.01 -10.22
CA GLY A 127 26.21 -13.18 -9.35
C GLY A 127 24.99 -13.17 -8.41
N GLN A 128 24.53 -14.36 -8.08
CA GLN A 128 23.30 -14.61 -7.32
C GLN A 128 23.28 -13.84 -5.99
N ARG A 129 24.38 -13.82 -5.25
CA ARG A 129 24.46 -13.19 -3.94
C ARG A 129 24.17 -11.67 -3.97
N LEU A 130 24.65 -10.97 -5.01
CA LEU A 130 24.38 -9.53 -5.16
C LEU A 130 22.92 -9.28 -5.56
N ILE A 131 22.37 -10.15 -6.40
CA ILE A 131 20.95 -10.07 -6.83
C ILE A 131 20.03 -10.29 -5.63
N ASP A 132 20.27 -11.34 -4.85
CA ASP A 132 19.47 -11.67 -3.65
C ASP A 132 19.55 -10.56 -2.60
N GLY A 133 20.76 -10.01 -2.37
CA GLY A 133 20.95 -8.88 -1.47
C GLY A 133 20.18 -7.63 -1.90
N ALA A 134 20.21 -7.30 -3.20
CA ALA A 134 19.46 -6.18 -3.76
C ALA A 134 17.95 -6.40 -3.64
N ALA A 135 17.45 -7.59 -3.97
CA ALA A 135 16.05 -7.95 -3.86
C ALA A 135 15.53 -7.82 -2.42
N LYS A 136 16.32 -8.30 -1.44
CA LYS A 136 15.99 -8.17 -0.01
C LYS A 136 15.91 -6.69 0.42
N THR A 137 16.91 -5.89 0.07
CA THR A 137 16.91 -4.45 0.38
C THR A 137 15.71 -3.73 -0.24
N MET A 138 15.37 -4.05 -1.49
CA MET A 138 14.18 -3.47 -2.15
C MET A 138 12.88 -3.86 -1.45
N ALA A 139 12.74 -5.10 -1.00
CA ALA A 139 11.59 -5.55 -0.24
C ALA A 139 11.48 -4.82 1.11
N GLU A 140 12.59 -4.67 1.83
CA GLU A 140 12.64 -3.91 3.09
C GLU A 140 12.25 -2.43 2.89
N ASP A 141 12.78 -1.78 1.86
CA ASP A 141 12.46 -0.39 1.51
C ASP A 141 10.98 -0.25 1.09
N PHE A 142 10.46 -1.21 0.33
CA PHE A 142 9.04 -1.24 -0.03
C PHE A 142 8.16 -1.28 1.21
N PHE A 143 8.38 -2.25 2.10
CA PHE A 143 7.55 -2.41 3.29
C PHE A 143 7.66 -1.23 4.26
N LYS A 144 8.85 -0.65 4.41
CA LYS A 144 9.02 0.58 5.20
C LYS A 144 8.16 1.73 4.66
N ARG A 145 8.14 1.93 3.35
CA ARG A 145 7.30 2.96 2.71
C ARG A 145 5.82 2.61 2.80
N PHE A 146 5.48 1.34 2.65
CA PHE A 146 4.12 0.83 2.77
C PHE A 146 3.58 1.04 4.20
N ASP A 147 4.33 0.69 5.23
CA ASP A 147 3.97 0.93 6.63
C ASP A 147 3.71 2.43 6.89
N ASN A 148 4.58 3.31 6.40
CA ASN A 148 4.41 4.76 6.53
C ASN A 148 3.13 5.24 5.82
N GLU A 149 2.85 4.73 4.62
CA GLU A 149 1.64 5.08 3.87
C GLU A 149 0.38 4.56 4.55
N MET A 150 0.43 3.35 5.12
CA MET A 150 -0.68 2.80 5.90
C MET A 150 -0.96 3.63 7.14
N GLN A 151 0.07 4.06 7.87
CA GLN A 151 -0.12 4.93 9.04
C GLN A 151 -0.65 6.32 8.65
N ARG A 152 -0.27 6.83 7.48
CA ARG A 152 -0.82 8.08 6.96
C ARG A 152 -2.30 7.97 6.59
N ARG A 153 -2.70 6.85 5.97
CA ARG A 153 -4.11 6.59 5.55
C ARG A 153 -5.00 6.19 6.73
N TYR A 154 -4.44 5.44 7.67
CA TYR A 154 -5.13 4.89 8.84
C TYR A 154 -4.35 5.25 10.11
N PRO A 155 -4.41 6.54 10.55
CA PRO A 155 -3.73 6.97 11.76
C PRO A 155 -4.19 6.13 12.95
N ARG A 156 -3.23 5.66 13.74
CA ARG A 156 -3.53 5.02 15.01
C ARG A 156 -3.82 6.11 16.04
N GLU A 157 -5.06 6.21 16.49
CA GLU A 157 -5.38 6.98 17.68
C GLU A 157 -4.82 6.20 18.87
N VAL A 158 -3.67 6.61 19.36
CA VAL A 158 -3.23 6.22 20.70
C VAL A 158 -4.19 6.93 21.61
N ALA A 159 -5.01 6.19 22.36
CA ALA A 159 -5.77 6.79 23.44
C ALA A 159 -4.74 7.41 24.38
N ASP A 160 -4.59 8.73 24.34
CA ASP A 160 -3.89 9.46 25.35
C ASP A 160 -4.61 9.13 26.66
N GLU A 161 -3.95 8.39 27.57
CA GLU A 161 -4.35 8.32 28.95
C GLU A 161 -4.38 9.76 29.46
N GLU A 162 -5.58 10.33 29.49
CA GLU A 162 -5.81 11.58 30.21
C GLU A 162 -5.26 11.39 31.62
N THR A 163 -4.12 12.01 31.86
CA THR A 163 -3.61 12.24 33.20
C THR A 163 -4.69 13.04 33.91
N GLN A 164 -5.55 12.37 34.62
CA GLN A 164 -6.46 13.01 35.59
C GLN A 164 -5.61 13.60 36.68
N ASP A 165 -5.10 14.82 36.43
CA ASP A 165 -4.67 15.67 37.50
C ASP A 165 -5.89 16.06 38.32
N THR A 166 -5.99 15.38 39.45
CA THR A 166 -6.88 15.69 40.55
C THR A 166 -6.58 17.09 41.05
N VAL A 167 -7.34 18.08 40.59
CA VAL A 167 -7.41 19.37 41.31
C VAL A 167 -8.68 19.43 42.12
N MET A 168 -8.49 19.28 43.41
CA MET A 168 -9.50 19.49 44.45
C MET A 168 -10.14 20.88 44.38
N SER A 169 -11.47 20.83 44.38
CA SER A 169 -12.38 21.67 45.14
C SER A 169 -12.11 23.19 45.25
N HIS A 170 -13.03 23.92 44.69
CA HIS A 170 -13.77 24.99 45.42
C HIS A 170 -15.06 25.35 44.64
N ALA A 171 -16.19 25.05 45.20
CA ALA A 171 -17.47 25.67 44.87
C ALA A 171 -17.76 26.81 45.90
N PRO A 172 -18.79 27.62 45.80
CA PRO A 172 -19.76 27.89 44.73
C PRO A 172 -19.98 29.37 44.45
N THR A 173 -20.62 29.72 43.36
CA THR A 173 -21.70 30.76 43.34
C THR A 173 -22.33 30.82 41.97
N GLN A 174 -23.64 30.51 41.86
CA GLN A 174 -24.58 30.89 40.80
C GLN A 174 -25.12 32.30 41.05
N PRO A 175 -25.95 32.93 40.20
CA PRO A 175 -26.49 32.60 38.87
C PRO A 175 -26.51 33.78 37.87
N ILE A 176 -27.00 33.63 36.65
CA ILE A 176 -28.03 34.39 35.95
C ILE A 176 -27.93 34.25 34.41
N ALA A 177 -28.96 33.59 33.88
CA ALA A 177 -29.80 33.81 32.70
C ALA A 177 -29.22 34.21 31.32
N LEU A 178 -29.37 33.27 30.35
CA LEU A 178 -30.04 33.29 29.03
C LEU A 178 -30.23 34.63 28.27
N PRO A 179 -30.38 34.67 26.94
CA PRO A 179 -30.58 33.61 25.94
C PRO A 179 -29.92 33.84 24.54
N THR A 180 -30.00 32.79 23.72
CA THR A 180 -30.22 32.79 22.25
C THR A 180 -29.11 33.26 21.33
N ASP A 181 -28.52 32.42 20.50
CA ASP A 181 -29.06 32.23 19.15
C ASP A 181 -28.35 31.06 18.41
N SER A 182 -29.16 30.37 17.65
CA SER A 182 -28.85 29.29 16.73
C SER A 182 -27.88 29.72 15.63
N GLN A 183 -26.90 28.88 15.33
CA GLN A 183 -26.54 28.68 13.93
C GLN A 183 -26.01 27.26 13.71
N ALA A 184 -26.79 26.51 12.97
CA ALA A 184 -26.53 25.22 12.40
C ALA A 184 -25.31 25.30 11.48
N SER A 185 -24.25 24.54 11.75
CA SER A 185 -23.29 24.21 10.73
C SER A 185 -23.70 22.86 10.12
N GLY A 186 -24.26 22.97 8.91
CA GLY A 186 -24.76 21.85 8.12
C GLY A 186 -23.66 20.87 7.74
N GLY A 187 -23.77 19.66 8.24
CA GLY A 187 -23.09 18.52 7.66
C GLY A 187 -23.61 18.28 6.26
N MET A 188 -22.75 18.15 5.28
CA MET A 188 -23.13 17.81 3.91
C MET A 188 -23.79 16.43 3.89
N PRO A 189 -24.94 16.27 3.25
CA PRO A 189 -25.64 14.98 3.19
C PRO A 189 -24.85 13.99 2.33
N VAL A 190 -24.92 12.73 2.76
CA VAL A 190 -24.26 11.54 2.17
C VAL A 190 -24.50 11.35 0.66
N TRP A 191 -25.42 12.09 0.09
CA TRP A 191 -25.77 12.06 -1.34
C TRP A 191 -24.75 12.76 -2.26
N GLY A 192 -23.83 13.56 -1.70
CA GLY A 192 -22.75 14.20 -2.48
C GLY A 192 -21.73 13.22 -3.07
N TRP A 193 -21.59 12.04 -2.50
CA TRP A 193 -20.64 11.01 -2.97
C TRP A 193 -21.16 10.19 -4.14
N ILE A 194 -22.48 10.11 -4.34
CA ILE A 194 -23.10 9.38 -5.46
C ILE A 194 -22.98 10.17 -6.77
N ALA A 195 -22.96 11.50 -6.70
CA ALA A 195 -22.83 12.35 -7.89
C ALA A 195 -21.43 12.34 -8.50
N ILE A 196 -20.37 12.07 -7.71
CA ILE A 196 -18.98 11.99 -8.18
C ILE A 196 -18.74 10.68 -8.92
N GLY A 197 -19.33 9.56 -8.46
CA GLY A 197 -19.23 8.25 -9.14
C GLY A 197 -19.88 8.24 -10.53
N ALA A 198 -20.99 8.95 -10.71
CA ALA A 198 -21.68 9.04 -12.00
C ALA A 198 -20.94 9.91 -13.04
N ALA A 199 -20.21 10.94 -12.58
CA ALA A 199 -19.41 11.78 -13.46
C ALA A 199 -18.15 11.06 -14.00
N VAL A 200 -17.54 10.20 -13.20
CA VAL A 200 -16.36 9.40 -13.61
C VAL A 200 -16.76 8.35 -14.64
N LEU A 201 -17.91 7.69 -14.46
CA LEU A 201 -18.41 6.72 -15.45
C LEU A 201 -18.84 7.38 -16.77
N ALA A 202 -19.33 8.60 -16.76
CA ALA A 202 -19.66 9.34 -17.98
C ALA A 202 -18.43 9.79 -18.76
N VAL A 203 -17.34 10.16 -18.08
CA VAL A 203 -16.06 10.53 -18.70
C VAL A 203 -15.37 9.30 -19.32
N VAL A 204 -15.41 8.16 -18.64
CA VAL A 204 -14.86 6.90 -19.18
C VAL A 204 -15.64 6.41 -20.39
N ALA A 205 -16.99 6.53 -20.38
CA ALA A 205 -17.82 6.18 -21.53
C ALA A 205 -17.65 7.13 -22.72
N TRP A 206 -17.26 8.40 -22.48
CA TRP A 206 -16.98 9.37 -23.54
C TRP A 206 -15.59 9.18 -24.18
N LEU A 207 -14.61 8.70 -23.39
CA LEU A 207 -13.25 8.42 -23.87
C LEU A 207 -13.12 7.09 -24.66
N MET A 208 -14.12 6.22 -24.53
CA MET A 208 -14.17 4.93 -25.26
C MET A 208 -14.97 5.00 -26.59
N ARG A 209 -15.31 6.20 -27.06
CA ARG A 209 -16.02 6.42 -28.32
C ARG A 209 -15.16 7.11 -29.33
#